data_a85b6e10cefadfac1a063596a73598f7
#
_entry.id   a85b6e10cefadfac1a063596a73598f7
#
_cell.length_a   1.000
_cell.length_b   1.000
_cell.length_c   1.000
_cell.angle_alpha   90.00
_cell.angle_beta   90.00
_cell.angle_gamma   90.00
#
_symmetry.space_group_name_H-M   'P 1'
#
loop_
_entity.id
_entity.type
_entity.pdbx_description
1 polymer ?
#
loop_
_entity_poly.entity_id
_entity_poly.type
_entity_poly.pdbx_seq_one_letter_code
_entity_poly.pdbx_strand_id
1 'polypeptide(L)'
;MKTSRFIGIALAAAFILTLGVQYKGAPSGLLPIVQAQSGCSDRSLRGNYGFQINGNIVGLGPIAGTALVTYDGVGNFTQTDNVNINGGGIPVLNRPGSGTYIVNPDCTGTQILNLPGGQVTHTTFVIVGNGKQVFDVGTDPHVVITGVGKAFGLPDED
;
A
#
# COMPACT_ATOMS: atom_id res chain seq x y z
N MET A 1 -26.35 90.23 -34.77
CA MET A 1 -27.66 89.62 -35.15
C MET A 1 -27.71 88.21 -34.70
N LYS A 2 -28.76 87.84 -33.88
CA LYS A 2 -29.41 86.55 -33.75
C LYS A 2 -28.60 85.48 -32.96
N THR A 3 -29.07 84.85 -32.04
CA THR A 3 -30.29 84.63 -31.25
C THR A 3 -29.97 83.46 -30.30
N SER A 4 -30.22 83.77 -29.06
CA SER A 4 -30.26 82.79 -27.95
C SER A 4 -31.15 81.56 -28.25
N ARG A 5 -30.72 80.39 -27.86
CA ARG A 5 -31.62 79.28 -27.50
C ARG A 5 -31.10 78.53 -26.29
N PHE A 6 -31.81 78.78 -25.22
CA PHE A 6 -31.75 77.97 -24.01
C PHE A 6 -32.33 76.58 -24.28
N ILE A 7 -31.63 75.56 -23.94
CA ILE A 7 -32.21 74.19 -23.83
C ILE A 7 -31.98 73.69 -22.42
N GLY A 8 -33.07 73.51 -21.75
CA GLY A 8 -33.09 73.10 -20.34
C GLY A 8 -32.52 71.72 -20.09
N ILE A 9 -31.83 71.64 -18.98
CA ILE A 9 -31.33 70.35 -18.44
C ILE A 9 -32.44 69.73 -17.57
N ALA A 10 -33.03 68.65 -18.02
CA ALA A 10 -33.92 67.82 -17.23
C ALA A 10 -33.07 66.95 -16.30
N LEU A 11 -33.19 67.21 -14.99
CA LEU A 11 -32.63 66.30 -13.97
C LEU A 11 -33.49 65.05 -13.92
N ALA A 12 -32.98 63.97 -14.40
CA ALA A 12 -33.52 62.64 -14.15
C ALA A 12 -32.92 62.09 -12.85
N ALA A 13 -33.70 62.11 -11.79
CA ALA A 13 -33.35 61.46 -10.53
C ALA A 13 -33.47 59.94 -10.72
N ALA A 14 -32.36 59.27 -10.85
CA ALA A 14 -32.30 57.82 -10.86
C ALA A 14 -32.46 57.31 -9.42
N PHE A 15 -33.58 56.72 -9.11
CA PHE A 15 -33.85 55.96 -7.90
C PHE A 15 -33.05 54.65 -7.97
N ILE A 16 -31.94 54.58 -7.29
CA ILE A 16 -31.20 53.31 -7.14
C ILE A 16 -31.89 52.50 -6.04
N LEU A 17 -32.75 51.55 -6.41
CA LEU A 17 -33.23 50.52 -5.52
C LEU A 17 -32.05 49.59 -5.22
N THR A 18 -31.42 49.77 -4.04
CA THR A 18 -30.48 48.80 -3.50
C THR A 18 -31.27 47.62 -2.99
N LEU A 19 -31.42 46.60 -3.82
CA LEU A 19 -31.79 45.26 -3.38
C LEU A 19 -30.69 44.73 -2.45
N GLY A 20 -30.93 44.86 -1.14
CA GLY A 20 -30.09 44.22 -0.12
C GLY A 20 -30.16 42.73 -0.27
N VAL A 21 -29.22 42.13 -1.00
CA VAL A 21 -29.00 40.68 -0.95
C VAL A 21 -28.44 40.35 0.43
N GLN A 22 -29.32 39.88 1.31
CA GLN A 22 -28.92 39.28 2.59
C GLN A 22 -28.12 38.04 2.23
N TYR A 23 -26.79 38.17 2.20
CA TYR A 23 -25.90 36.98 2.24
C TYR A 23 -26.10 36.35 3.63
N LYS A 24 -27.02 35.41 3.73
CA LYS A 24 -27.01 34.42 4.80
C LYS A 24 -25.65 33.75 4.72
N GLY A 25 -24.82 33.99 5.74
CA GLY A 25 -23.48 33.42 5.82
C GLY A 25 -23.52 31.94 5.44
N ALA A 26 -22.74 31.61 4.41
CA ALA A 26 -22.51 30.23 4.07
C ALA A 26 -22.11 29.50 5.37
N PRO A 27 -22.70 28.35 5.68
CA PRO A 27 -22.20 27.56 6.79
C PRO A 27 -20.71 27.36 6.52
N SER A 28 -19.87 27.65 7.51
CA SER A 28 -18.45 27.34 7.48
C SER A 28 -18.35 25.85 7.28
N GLY A 29 -18.44 25.40 6.02
CA GLY A 29 -18.26 24.03 5.64
C GLY A 29 -16.88 23.67 6.11
N LEU A 30 -16.79 22.86 7.14
CA LEU A 30 -15.59 22.11 7.45
C LEU A 30 -15.17 21.50 6.10
N LEU A 31 -14.11 22.01 5.51
CA LEU A 31 -13.49 21.34 4.39
C LEU A 31 -13.27 19.91 4.84
N PRO A 32 -13.70 18.90 4.08
CA PRO A 32 -13.40 17.54 4.45
C PRO A 32 -11.89 17.51 4.65
N ILE A 33 -11.44 17.23 5.89
CA ILE A 33 -10.05 16.91 6.14
C ILE A 33 -9.85 15.65 5.30
N VAL A 34 -9.25 15.81 4.13
CA VAL A 34 -8.68 14.67 3.41
C VAL A 34 -7.60 14.19 4.35
N GLN A 35 -7.98 13.24 5.22
CA GLN A 35 -6.98 12.44 5.91
C GLN A 35 -6.14 11.85 4.79
N ALA A 36 -4.92 12.35 4.66
CA ALA A 36 -3.92 11.66 3.88
C ALA A 36 -3.92 10.24 4.45
N GLN A 37 -4.42 9.30 3.66
CA GLN A 37 -4.38 7.90 4.00
C GLN A 37 -2.90 7.66 4.26
N SER A 38 -2.52 7.43 5.51
CA SER A 38 -1.12 7.19 5.88
C SER A 38 -0.68 6.04 4.99
N GLY A 39 0.23 6.31 4.07
CA GLY A 39 0.77 5.31 3.17
C GLY A 39 1.34 4.16 3.98
N CYS A 40 1.56 3.03 3.35
CA CYS A 40 2.22 1.90 3.98
C CYS A 40 3.64 2.28 4.43
N SER A 41 4.15 1.53 5.37
CA SER A 41 5.52 1.59 5.88
C SER A 41 5.90 0.20 6.40
N ASP A 42 7.13 0.01 6.86
CA ASP A 42 7.57 -1.27 7.45
C ASP A 42 6.66 -1.74 8.58
N ARG A 43 6.02 -0.81 9.31
CA ARG A 43 5.03 -1.12 10.36
C ARG A 43 3.77 -1.79 9.83
N SER A 44 3.49 -1.70 8.54
CA SER A 44 2.36 -2.36 7.90
C SER A 44 2.53 -3.88 7.83
N LEU A 45 3.76 -4.37 8.03
CA LEU A 45 4.08 -5.78 8.19
C LEU A 45 4.61 -6.01 9.60
N ARG A 46 3.75 -6.54 10.47
CA ARG A 46 4.11 -6.86 11.85
C ARG A 46 3.37 -8.10 12.33
N GLY A 47 4.09 -8.98 13.08
CA GLY A 47 3.53 -10.21 13.64
C GLY A 47 3.67 -11.41 12.72
N ASN A 48 2.84 -12.40 12.91
CA ASN A 48 2.95 -13.71 12.27
C ASN A 48 2.12 -13.82 11.00
N TYR A 49 2.69 -14.41 9.97
CA TYR A 49 2.05 -14.68 8.69
C TYR A 49 2.26 -16.14 8.29
N GLY A 50 1.18 -16.82 7.90
CA GLY A 50 1.27 -18.09 7.23
C GLY A 50 1.33 -17.89 5.72
N PHE A 51 2.39 -18.36 5.09
CA PHE A 51 2.58 -18.28 3.64
C PHE A 51 2.30 -19.63 2.97
N GLN A 52 1.68 -19.56 1.81
CA GLN A 52 1.67 -20.61 0.81
C GLN A 52 2.63 -20.23 -0.31
N ILE A 53 3.50 -21.14 -0.69
CA ILE A 53 4.56 -20.94 -1.69
C ILE A 53 4.31 -21.91 -2.84
N ASN A 54 4.34 -21.41 -4.08
CA ASN A 54 4.21 -22.20 -5.29
C ASN A 54 5.10 -21.64 -6.38
N GLY A 55 5.57 -22.50 -7.27
CA GLY A 55 6.35 -22.03 -8.39
C GLY A 55 7.14 -23.09 -9.12
N ASN A 56 8.19 -22.64 -9.80
CA ASN A 56 9.13 -23.48 -10.52
C ASN A 56 10.54 -22.90 -10.41
N ILE A 57 11.53 -23.76 -10.23
CA ILE A 57 12.94 -23.40 -10.26
C ILE A 57 13.53 -24.05 -11.51
N VAL A 58 14.04 -23.25 -12.46
CA VAL A 58 14.62 -23.74 -13.71
C VAL A 58 15.78 -24.69 -13.41
N GLY A 59 15.72 -25.88 -13.97
CA GLY A 59 16.71 -26.95 -13.72
C GLY A 59 16.43 -27.83 -12.50
N LEU A 60 15.54 -27.42 -11.59
CA LEU A 60 15.14 -28.23 -10.44
C LEU A 60 13.68 -28.71 -10.53
N GLY A 61 12.80 -27.93 -11.17
CA GLY A 61 11.39 -28.27 -11.33
C GLY A 61 10.42 -27.51 -10.41
N PRO A 62 9.16 -27.97 -10.33
CA PRO A 62 8.14 -27.31 -9.53
C PRO A 62 8.48 -27.31 -8.04
N ILE A 63 8.09 -26.25 -7.35
CA ILE A 63 8.19 -26.12 -5.90
C ILE A 63 6.82 -25.81 -5.30
N ALA A 64 6.52 -26.44 -4.18
CA ALA A 64 5.39 -26.11 -3.33
C ALA A 64 5.83 -26.11 -1.87
N GLY A 65 5.26 -25.25 -1.06
CA GLY A 65 5.61 -25.16 0.34
C GLY A 65 4.71 -24.25 1.17
N THR A 66 5.02 -24.26 2.46
CA THR A 66 4.42 -23.35 3.44
C THR A 66 5.53 -22.72 4.29
N ALA A 67 5.31 -21.50 4.76
CA ALA A 67 6.22 -20.87 5.70
C ALA A 67 5.45 -20.15 6.81
N LEU A 68 6.04 -20.17 8.00
CA LEU A 68 5.72 -19.22 9.06
C LEU A 68 6.74 -18.08 8.96
N VAL A 69 6.26 -16.86 8.75
CA VAL A 69 7.08 -15.65 8.68
C VAL A 69 6.67 -14.72 9.81
N THR A 70 7.63 -14.21 10.55
CA THR A 70 7.40 -13.22 11.62
C THR A 70 8.12 -11.92 11.26
N TYR A 71 7.35 -10.87 10.99
CA TYR A 71 7.83 -9.52 10.71
C TYR A 71 7.89 -8.70 12.01
N ASP A 72 8.97 -7.92 12.19
CA ASP A 72 9.17 -7.09 13.41
C ASP A 72 8.53 -5.70 13.32
N GLY A 73 8.11 -5.27 12.13
CA GLY A 73 7.55 -3.94 11.87
C GLY A 73 8.59 -2.83 11.70
N VAL A 74 9.88 -3.17 11.64
CA VAL A 74 11.00 -2.21 11.49
C VAL A 74 12.04 -2.67 10.46
N GLY A 75 11.63 -3.54 9.52
CA GLY A 75 12.44 -3.93 8.38
C GLY A 75 13.16 -5.27 8.50
N ASN A 76 12.89 -6.09 9.53
CA ASN A 76 13.48 -7.43 9.63
C ASN A 76 12.39 -8.50 9.78
N PHE A 77 12.72 -9.71 9.36
CA PHE A 77 11.86 -10.86 9.56
C PHE A 77 12.65 -12.14 9.78
N THR A 78 11.96 -13.11 10.37
CA THR A 78 12.41 -14.51 10.47
C THR A 78 11.40 -15.40 9.79
N GLN A 79 11.85 -16.55 9.30
CA GLN A 79 10.97 -17.53 8.67
C GLN A 79 11.36 -18.95 9.06
N THR A 80 10.38 -19.84 9.06
CA THR A 80 10.58 -21.29 9.06
C THR A 80 9.71 -21.87 7.96
N ASP A 81 10.30 -22.56 7.01
CA ASP A 81 9.55 -23.12 5.89
C ASP A 81 9.65 -24.64 5.78
N ASN A 82 8.67 -25.18 5.05
CA ASN A 82 8.63 -26.57 4.61
C ASN A 82 8.40 -26.54 3.10
N VAL A 83 9.33 -27.05 2.32
CA VAL A 83 9.26 -27.02 0.85
C VAL A 83 9.51 -28.39 0.26
N ASN A 84 8.80 -28.68 -0.83
CA ASN A 84 9.01 -29.86 -1.68
C ASN A 84 9.34 -29.37 -3.09
N ILE A 85 10.45 -29.84 -3.63
CA ILE A 85 10.91 -29.50 -4.97
C ILE A 85 10.82 -30.73 -5.85
N ASN A 86 10.19 -30.59 -7.02
CA ASN A 86 10.05 -31.61 -8.06
C ASN A 86 9.31 -32.90 -7.60
N GLY A 87 8.67 -32.91 -6.44
CA GLY A 87 7.83 -34.02 -5.99
C GLY A 87 8.51 -35.39 -5.84
N GLY A 88 9.78 -35.53 -6.22
CA GLY A 88 10.54 -36.80 -6.21
C GLY A 88 11.68 -36.86 -5.21
N GLY A 89 11.94 -35.77 -4.50
CA GLY A 89 13.00 -35.65 -3.49
C GLY A 89 12.48 -35.76 -2.06
N ILE A 90 13.40 -35.69 -1.10
CA ILE A 90 13.05 -35.57 0.32
C ILE A 90 12.65 -34.10 0.56
N PRO A 91 11.45 -33.83 1.09
CA PRO A 91 11.05 -32.48 1.45
C PRO A 91 12.04 -31.85 2.45
N VAL A 92 12.36 -30.58 2.28
CA VAL A 92 13.11 -29.83 3.27
C VAL A 92 12.11 -29.33 4.31
N LEU A 93 12.28 -29.75 5.55
CA LEU A 93 11.35 -29.43 6.63
C LEU A 93 12.03 -28.53 7.68
N ASN A 94 11.25 -27.61 8.24
CA ASN A 94 11.66 -26.71 9.31
C ASN A 94 12.95 -25.93 8.94
N ARG A 95 13.08 -25.53 7.68
CA ARG A 95 14.24 -24.78 7.21
C ARG A 95 14.16 -23.35 7.76
N PRO A 96 15.12 -22.93 8.61
CA PRO A 96 15.14 -21.57 9.12
C PRO A 96 15.60 -20.59 8.05
N GLY A 97 15.13 -19.34 8.13
CA GLY A 97 15.57 -18.23 7.32
C GLY A 97 15.42 -16.93 8.10
N SER A 98 16.14 -15.92 7.66
CA SER A 98 15.99 -14.56 8.19
C SER A 98 16.30 -13.56 7.10
N GLY A 99 15.80 -12.34 7.24
CA GLY A 99 16.02 -11.35 6.20
C GLY A 99 15.59 -9.96 6.58
N THR A 100 15.64 -9.10 5.57
CA THR A 100 15.23 -7.71 5.67
C THR A 100 14.17 -7.39 4.62
N TYR A 101 13.35 -6.38 4.90
CA TYR A 101 12.34 -5.89 3.98
C TYR A 101 12.23 -4.36 4.04
N ILE A 102 11.69 -3.77 2.99
CA ILE A 102 11.38 -2.34 2.90
C ILE A 102 9.98 -2.22 2.29
N VAL A 103 9.13 -1.40 2.91
CA VAL A 103 7.78 -1.09 2.44
C VAL A 103 7.73 0.33 1.92
N ASN A 104 7.28 0.51 0.67
CA ASN A 104 7.03 1.80 0.05
C ASN A 104 5.67 2.38 0.49
N PRO A 105 5.48 3.71 0.40
CA PRO A 105 4.21 4.36 0.74
C PRO A 105 2.99 3.87 -0.07
N ASP A 106 3.20 3.30 -1.25
CA ASP A 106 2.15 2.72 -2.11
C ASP A 106 1.79 1.27 -1.77
N CYS A 107 2.30 0.74 -0.65
CA CYS A 107 2.12 -0.62 -0.18
C CYS A 107 2.81 -1.70 -1.02
N THR A 108 3.69 -1.33 -1.94
CA THR A 108 4.64 -2.27 -2.53
C THR A 108 5.89 -2.39 -1.66
N GLY A 109 6.71 -3.40 -1.91
CA GLY A 109 7.97 -3.53 -1.20
C GLY A 109 8.89 -4.59 -1.78
N THR A 110 10.06 -4.71 -1.15
CA THR A 110 11.06 -5.73 -1.48
C THR A 110 11.53 -6.42 -0.22
N GLN A 111 11.94 -7.66 -0.34
CA GLN A 111 12.57 -8.39 0.75
C GLN A 111 13.72 -9.24 0.25
N ILE A 112 14.69 -9.48 1.15
CA ILE A 112 15.84 -10.33 0.95
C ILE A 112 15.79 -11.41 2.03
N LEU A 113 15.73 -12.66 1.62
CA LEU A 113 15.72 -13.83 2.50
C LEU A 113 17.05 -14.55 2.42
N ASN A 114 17.69 -14.74 3.56
CA ASN A 114 18.89 -15.53 3.72
C ASN A 114 18.53 -16.91 4.28
N LEU A 115 18.93 -17.95 3.56
CA LEU A 115 18.70 -19.34 3.88
C LEU A 115 20.01 -20.03 4.24
N PRO A 116 19.94 -21.21 4.92
CA PRO A 116 21.14 -22.00 5.21
C PRO A 116 21.95 -22.34 3.97
N GLY A 117 23.25 -22.45 4.11
CA GLY A 117 24.17 -22.71 2.99
C GLY A 117 24.52 -21.50 2.16
N GLY A 118 24.17 -20.29 2.60
CA GLY A 118 24.50 -19.04 1.91
C GLY A 118 23.57 -18.74 0.72
N GLN A 119 22.45 -19.44 0.61
CA GLN A 119 21.44 -19.15 -0.41
C GLN A 119 20.70 -17.86 -0.05
N VAL A 120 20.58 -16.95 -1.01
CA VAL A 120 19.87 -15.68 -0.88
C VAL A 120 18.73 -15.66 -1.91
N THR A 121 17.58 -15.18 -1.52
CA THR A 121 16.40 -15.02 -2.39
C THR A 121 15.87 -13.60 -2.28
N HIS A 122 15.57 -13.01 -3.42
CA HIS A 122 14.98 -11.68 -3.52
C HIS A 122 13.53 -11.79 -3.99
N THR A 123 12.64 -11.03 -3.37
CA THR A 123 11.24 -10.94 -3.77
C THR A 123 10.78 -9.50 -3.79
N THR A 124 9.77 -9.23 -4.60
CA THR A 124 8.93 -8.03 -4.49
C THR A 124 7.55 -8.44 -4.03
N PHE A 125 6.86 -7.53 -3.35
CA PHE A 125 5.55 -7.84 -2.80
C PHE A 125 4.59 -6.64 -2.84
N VAL A 126 3.30 -6.93 -2.63
CA VAL A 126 2.26 -5.94 -2.37
C VAL A 126 1.48 -6.34 -1.11
N ILE A 127 1.19 -5.34 -0.29
CA ILE A 127 0.40 -5.49 0.94
C ILE A 127 -1.03 -5.08 0.67
N VAL A 128 -2.00 -5.87 1.10
CA VAL A 128 -3.42 -5.56 0.99
C VAL A 128 -4.13 -5.78 2.33
N GLY A 129 -5.35 -5.22 2.44
CA GLY A 129 -6.18 -5.41 3.63
C GLY A 129 -5.55 -4.89 4.92
N ASN A 130 -4.89 -3.72 4.87
CA ASN A 130 -4.23 -3.11 6.03
C ASN A 130 -3.19 -4.03 6.70
N GLY A 131 -2.34 -4.67 5.90
CA GLY A 131 -1.34 -5.60 6.43
C GLY A 131 -1.85 -7.04 6.67
N LYS A 132 -3.13 -7.32 6.44
CA LYS A 132 -3.68 -8.67 6.69
C LYS A 132 -3.24 -9.70 5.64
N GLN A 133 -2.81 -9.27 4.47
CA GLN A 133 -2.39 -10.17 3.39
C GLN A 133 -1.24 -9.57 2.58
N VAL A 134 -0.35 -10.46 2.13
CA VAL A 134 0.81 -10.14 1.27
C VAL A 134 0.79 -11.08 0.07
N PHE A 135 1.03 -10.53 -1.11
CA PHE A 135 1.32 -11.30 -2.32
C PHE A 135 2.76 -11.00 -2.72
N ASP A 136 3.55 -11.99 -2.95
CA ASP A 136 4.94 -11.82 -3.38
C ASP A 136 5.29 -12.62 -4.63
N VAL A 137 6.39 -12.22 -5.27
CA VAL A 137 7.00 -12.94 -6.39
C VAL A 137 8.53 -12.85 -6.29
N GLY A 138 9.18 -13.98 -6.55
CA GLY A 138 10.64 -14.04 -6.66
C GLY A 138 11.15 -13.25 -7.85
N THR A 139 12.26 -12.53 -7.66
CA THR A 139 12.90 -11.68 -8.68
C THR A 139 14.26 -12.19 -9.12
N ASP A 140 14.75 -13.28 -8.52
CA ASP A 140 16.01 -13.90 -8.92
C ASP A 140 15.90 -14.58 -10.28
N PRO A 141 16.96 -14.56 -11.10
CA PRO A 141 17.00 -15.30 -12.35
C PRO A 141 16.73 -16.80 -12.15
N HIS A 142 16.00 -17.39 -13.08
CA HIS A 142 15.66 -18.82 -13.07
C HIS A 142 14.71 -19.27 -11.94
N VAL A 143 14.15 -18.32 -11.17
CA VAL A 143 13.20 -18.59 -10.09
C VAL A 143 11.85 -17.97 -10.44
N VAL A 144 10.82 -18.80 -10.61
CA VAL A 144 9.45 -18.36 -10.81
C VAL A 144 8.65 -18.86 -9.60
N ILE A 145 8.73 -18.14 -8.52
CA ILE A 145 8.06 -18.50 -7.24
C ILE A 145 7.12 -17.36 -6.85
N THR A 146 5.95 -17.71 -6.40
CA THR A 146 4.97 -16.79 -5.82
C THR A 146 4.60 -17.24 -4.42
N GLY A 147 4.30 -16.26 -3.55
CA GLY A 147 3.81 -16.49 -2.21
C GLY A 147 2.52 -15.72 -1.93
N VAL A 148 1.69 -16.31 -1.10
CA VAL A 148 0.52 -15.65 -0.53
C VAL A 148 0.60 -15.80 0.99
N GLY A 149 0.80 -14.70 1.68
CA GLY A 149 0.86 -14.61 3.14
C GLY A 149 -0.43 -14.06 3.73
N LYS A 150 -0.89 -14.64 4.82
CA LYS A 150 -2.01 -14.14 5.63
C LYS A 150 -1.57 -13.98 7.07
N ALA A 151 -1.84 -12.80 7.64
CA ALA A 151 -1.62 -12.54 9.06
C ALA A 151 -2.53 -13.40 9.92
N PHE A 152 -2.02 -13.86 11.07
CA PHE A 152 -2.80 -14.58 12.07
C PHE A 152 -2.29 -14.25 13.48
N GLY A 153 -3.15 -14.46 14.49
CA GLY A 153 -2.81 -14.20 15.88
C GLY A 153 -2.64 -12.72 16.23
N LEU A 154 -3.04 -11.80 15.33
CA LEU A 154 -3.23 -10.41 15.71
C LEU A 154 -4.54 -10.30 16.48
N PRO A 155 -4.59 -9.54 17.59
CA PRO A 155 -5.87 -9.23 18.20
C PRO A 155 -6.74 -8.54 17.15
N ASP A 156 -8.01 -9.00 17.01
CA ASP A 156 -8.97 -8.31 16.16
C ASP A 156 -9.10 -6.90 16.71
N GLU A 157 -8.78 -5.91 15.89
CA GLU A 157 -9.13 -4.51 16.19
C GLU A 157 -10.64 -4.39 15.94
N ASP A 158 -11.42 -4.52 17.00
CA ASP A 158 -12.87 -4.27 17.05
C ASP A 158 -13.20 -2.78 16.82
#